data_f4c7f2fef548cc32f238090602076fea
#
_entry.id   f4c7f2fef548cc32f238090602076fea
#
_cell.length_a   1.000
_cell.length_b   1.000
_cell.length_c   1.000
_cell.angle_alpha   90.00
_cell.angle_beta   90.00
_cell.angle_gamma   90.00
#
_symmetry.space_group_name_H-M   'P 1'
#
loop_
_entity.id
_entity.type
_entity.pdbx_description
1 polymer ?
#
loop_
_entity_poly.entity_id
_entity_poly.type
_entity_poly.pdbx_seq_one_letter_code
_entity_poly.pdbx_strand_id
1 'polypeptide(L)' 'MKYKVRLEQTEEGFAVWCPGLPGCWSQGETEEEALENIKDAIKTYLETVEILNKDKSTRMVEVPA' A
#
# COMPACT_ATOMS: atom_id res chain seq x y z
N MET A 1 10.72 6.67 -5.40
CA MET A 1 10.88 5.77 -4.24
C MET A 1 10.40 4.37 -4.62
N LYS A 2 11.11 3.33 -4.20
CA LYS A 2 10.77 1.96 -4.56
C LYS A 2 10.18 1.22 -3.37
N TYR A 3 9.12 0.50 -3.61
CA TYR A 3 8.50 -0.36 -2.60
C TYR A 3 8.51 -1.80 -3.08
N LYS A 4 8.88 -2.68 -2.18
CA LYS A 4 8.82 -4.11 -2.47
C LYS A 4 7.38 -4.58 -2.30
N VAL A 5 6.86 -5.28 -3.29
CA VAL A 5 5.52 -5.84 -3.23
C VAL A 5 5.59 -7.35 -3.40
N ARG A 6 4.59 -8.03 -2.91
CA ARG A 6 4.43 -9.47 -3.10
C ARG A 6 3.22 -9.73 -3.98
N LEU A 7 3.35 -10.73 -4.82
CA LEU A 7 2.34 -11.07 -5.81
C LEU A 7 1.97 -12.55 -5.64
N GLU A 8 0.68 -12.82 -5.70
CA GLU A 8 0.17 -14.19 -5.61
C GLU A 8 -0.89 -14.41 -6.68
N GLN A 9 -0.77 -15.50 -7.42
CA GLN A 9 -1.78 -15.88 -8.39
C GLN A 9 -2.94 -16.55 -7.67
N THR A 10 -4.16 -16.12 -7.99
CA THR A 10 -5.38 -16.66 -7.41
C THR A 10 -6.27 -17.21 -8.52
N GLU A 11 -7.37 -17.85 -8.18
CA GLU A 11 -8.31 -18.34 -9.15
C GLU A 11 -8.95 -17.22 -10.00
N GLU A 12 -9.02 -16.03 -9.45
CA GLU A 12 -9.64 -14.89 -10.11
C GLU A 12 -8.63 -13.98 -10.80
N GLY A 13 -7.33 -14.25 -10.64
CA GLY A 13 -6.29 -13.43 -11.23
C GLY A 13 -5.08 -13.32 -10.31
N PHE A 14 -4.69 -12.11 -9.97
CA PHE A 14 -3.51 -11.87 -9.15
C PHE A 14 -3.85 -10.94 -7.99
N ALA A 15 -3.36 -11.29 -6.82
CA ALA A 15 -3.40 -10.42 -5.65
C ALA A 15 -2.00 -9.88 -5.40
N VAL A 16 -1.91 -8.66 -4.94
CA VAL A 16 -0.63 -8.00 -4.68
C VAL A 16 -0.75 -7.14 -3.43
N TRP A 17 0.31 -7.12 -2.64
CA TRP A 17 0.32 -6.30 -1.42
C TRP A 17 1.73 -5.78 -1.14
N CYS A 18 1.80 -4.75 -0.34
CA CYS A 18 3.06 -4.14 0.07
C CYS A 18 3.31 -4.46 1.54
N PRO A 19 4.25 -5.37 1.85
CA PRO A 19 4.51 -5.75 3.25
C PRO A 19 4.93 -4.59 4.14
N GLY A 20 5.56 -3.57 3.56
CA GLY A 20 5.99 -2.41 4.33
C GLY A 20 4.88 -1.42 4.67
N LEU A 21 3.70 -1.59 4.09
CA LEU A 21 2.56 -0.70 4.30
C LEU A 21 1.34 -1.53 4.70
N PRO A 22 1.11 -1.74 6.00
CA PRO A 22 0.00 -2.57 6.45
C PRO A 22 -1.34 -2.16 5.87
N GLY A 23 -2.08 -3.12 5.35
CA GLY A 23 -3.37 -2.87 4.74
C GLY A 23 -3.32 -2.37 3.30
N CYS A 24 -2.15 -2.18 2.74
CA CYS A 24 -1.99 -1.74 1.35
C CYS A 24 -1.94 -2.94 0.44
N TRP A 25 -3.03 -3.20 -0.27
CA TRP A 25 -3.13 -4.32 -1.19
C TRP A 25 -3.98 -3.96 -2.40
N SER A 26 -3.86 -4.75 -3.45
CA SER A 26 -4.68 -4.58 -4.64
C SER A 26 -4.80 -5.92 -5.38
N GLN A 27 -5.45 -5.90 -6.52
CA GLN A 27 -5.63 -7.09 -7.33
C GLN A 27 -5.81 -6.70 -8.80
N GLY A 28 -5.69 -7.68 -9.68
CA GLY A 28 -5.90 -7.49 -11.10
C GLY A 28 -6.09 -8.83 -11.79
N GLU A 29 -6.61 -8.81 -13.01
CA GLU A 29 -6.80 -10.02 -13.79
C GLU A 29 -5.47 -10.57 -14.31
N THR A 30 -4.50 -9.68 -14.51
CA THR A 30 -3.16 -10.03 -14.95
C THR A 30 -2.13 -9.48 -13.98
N GLU A 31 -0.91 -10.02 -14.04
CA GLU A 31 0.18 -9.52 -13.22
C GLU A 31 0.42 -8.02 -13.47
N GLU A 32 0.44 -7.63 -14.74
CA GLU A 32 0.65 -6.23 -15.11
C GLU A 32 -0.42 -5.32 -14.53
N GLU A 33 -1.68 -5.74 -14.61
CA GLU A 33 -2.78 -4.97 -14.04
C GLU A 33 -2.70 -4.87 -12.53
N ALA A 34 -2.36 -5.99 -11.86
CA ALA A 34 -2.21 -5.99 -10.41
C ALA A 34 -1.09 -5.04 -9.98
N LEU A 35 0.04 -5.04 -10.71
CA LEU A 35 1.16 -4.16 -10.39
C LEU A 35 0.82 -2.69 -10.62
N GLU A 36 0.06 -2.37 -11.66
CA GLU A 36 -0.41 -1.01 -11.88
C GLU A 36 -1.34 -0.58 -10.75
N ASN A 37 -2.26 -1.46 -10.36
CA ASN A 37 -3.21 -1.16 -9.32
C ASN A 37 -2.54 -0.95 -7.96
N ILE A 38 -1.48 -1.71 -7.64
CA ILE A 38 -0.79 -1.54 -6.36
C ILE A 38 -0.02 -0.21 -6.32
N LYS A 39 0.47 0.26 -7.46
CA LYS A 39 1.13 1.57 -7.52
C LYS A 39 0.16 2.66 -7.08
N ASP A 40 -1.06 2.61 -7.59
CA ASP A 40 -2.12 3.55 -7.24
C ASP A 40 -2.48 3.42 -5.76
N ALA A 41 -2.59 2.19 -5.27
CA ALA A 41 -2.91 1.93 -3.87
C ALA A 41 -1.84 2.49 -2.93
N ILE A 42 -0.56 2.32 -3.29
CA ILE A 42 0.55 2.86 -2.51
C ILE A 42 0.49 4.38 -2.49
N LYS A 43 0.27 4.98 -3.64
CA LYS A 43 0.18 6.44 -3.75
C LYS A 43 -0.93 6.99 -2.86
N THR A 44 -2.10 6.40 -2.95
CA THR A 44 -3.26 6.82 -2.13
C THR A 44 -2.98 6.61 -0.65
N TYR A 45 -2.37 5.49 -0.30
CA TYR A 45 -2.01 5.19 1.08
C TYR A 45 -1.10 6.27 1.66
N LEU A 46 -0.05 6.63 0.92
CA LEU A 46 0.91 7.64 1.37
C LEU A 46 0.27 9.02 1.46
N GLU A 47 -0.61 9.37 0.53
CA GLU A 47 -1.34 10.64 0.58
C GLU A 47 -2.24 10.71 1.80
N THR A 48 -2.91 9.60 2.13
CA THR A 48 -3.78 9.53 3.29
C THR A 48 -2.99 9.70 4.59
N VAL A 49 -1.85 9.02 4.69
CA VAL A 49 -0.97 9.14 5.85
C VAL A 49 -0.48 10.58 6.00
N GLU A 50 -0.10 11.21 4.90
CA GLU A 50 0.36 12.60 4.92
C GLU A 50 -0.74 13.54 5.40
N ILE A 51 -1.97 13.37 4.90
CA ILE A 51 -3.10 14.18 5.32
C ILE A 51 -3.37 14.02 6.83
N LEU A 52 -3.33 12.80 7.31
CA LEU A 52 -3.52 12.52 8.74
C LEU A 52 -2.44 13.19 9.59
N ASN A 53 -1.20 13.19 9.09
CA ASN A 53 -0.09 13.80 9.82
C ASN A 53 -0.15 15.32 9.82
N LYS A 54 -0.89 15.93 8.92
CA LYS A 54 -1.08 17.37 8.89
C LYS A 54 -2.18 17.85 9.82
N ASP A 55 -2.99 16.94 10.34
CA ASP A 55 -4.04 17.28 11.28
C ASP A 55 -3.42 17.77 12.58
N LYS A 56 -3.93 18.90 13.08
CA LYS A 56 -3.41 19.50 14.30
C LYS A 56 -3.58 18.62 15.53
N SER A 57 -4.51 17.70 15.49
CA SER A 57 -4.74 16.76 16.58
C SER A 57 -3.76 15.60 16.57
N THR A 58 -3.04 15.44 15.45
CA THR A 58 -2.08 14.35 15.29
C THR A 58 -0.81 14.63 16.08
N ARG A 59 -0.36 13.66 16.80
CA ARG A 59 0.90 13.73 17.56
C ARG A 59 1.77 12.55 17.16
N MET A 60 3.05 12.83 17.04
CA MET A 60 4.02 11.76 16.83
C MET A 60 4.52 11.31 18.20
N VAL A 61 4.41 10.02 18.44
CA VAL A 61 4.97 9.44 19.66
C VAL A 61 6.04 8.44 19.26
N GLU A 62 7.13 8.47 20.00
CA GLU A 62 8.22 7.53 19.80
C GLU A 62 7.97 6.32 20.67
N VAL A 63 7.94 5.14 20.04
CA VAL A 63 7.73 3.89 20.78
C VAL A 63 9.06 3.21 20.95
N PRO A 64 9.51 2.99 22.19
CA PRO A 64 10.77 2.30 22.43
C PRO A 64 10.71 0.87 21.90
N ALA A 65 11.78 0.45 21.28
CA ALA A 65 11.86 -0.91 20.72
C ALA A 65 11.99 -1.94 21.82
#